data_72a5334fa9c1637c84bcb9a65b44b5a7
#
_entry.id   72a5334fa9c1637c84bcb9a65b44b5a7
#
_cell.length_a   1.000
_cell.length_b   1.000
_cell.length_c   1.000
_cell.angle_alpha   90.00
_cell.angle_beta   90.00
_cell.angle_gamma   90.00
#
_symmetry.space_group_name_H-M   'P 1'
#
loop_
_entity.id
_entity.type
_entity.pdbx_description
1 polymer ?
#
loop_
_entity_poly.entity_id
_entity_poly.type
_entity_poly.pdbx_seq_one_letter_code
_entity_poly.pdbx_strand_id
1 'polypeptide(L)'
;MPTPITYNSITYHKDSKEYRQAKFKNELSNYFNIEYLATYFLMTEIFECYDSRGKNAMFASWGPQKGNVEKATGIQHYIWYPIFYDIDTQLGINNTGIPSFEYYVDATEDGSYSTNDSVLWNNFYTFFKSKIVDKYKQLMGKPNGSYD
;
A
#
# COMPACT_ATOMS: atom_id res chain seq x y z
N MET A 1 -32.58 8.80 5.22
CA MET A 1 -31.96 8.04 4.11
C MET A 1 -30.53 8.58 3.92
N PRO A 2 -29.53 7.74 3.63
CA PRO A 2 -28.19 8.24 3.36
C PRO A 2 -28.18 9.14 2.12
N THR A 3 -27.44 10.25 2.19
CA THR A 3 -27.37 11.23 1.12
C THR A 3 -26.66 10.63 -0.10
N PRO A 4 -27.27 10.68 -1.31
CA PRO A 4 -26.59 10.23 -2.51
C PRO A 4 -25.46 11.18 -2.91
N ILE A 5 -24.39 10.62 -3.50
CA ILE A 5 -23.26 11.37 -4.07
C ILE A 5 -22.90 10.79 -5.43
N THR A 6 -22.69 11.65 -6.41
CA THR A 6 -22.22 11.23 -7.74
C THR A 6 -20.70 11.37 -7.82
N TYR A 7 -20.04 10.29 -8.18
CA TYR A 7 -18.59 10.24 -8.36
C TYR A 7 -18.26 9.42 -9.63
N ASN A 8 -17.50 10.00 -10.54
CA ASN A 8 -17.19 9.42 -11.85
C ASN A 8 -18.44 8.89 -12.59
N SER A 9 -19.50 9.71 -12.64
CA SER A 9 -20.78 9.41 -13.27
C SER A 9 -21.58 8.25 -12.65
N ILE A 10 -21.18 7.76 -11.49
CA ILE A 10 -21.87 6.72 -10.73
C ILE A 10 -22.42 7.33 -9.45
N THR A 11 -23.68 7.04 -9.13
CA THR A 11 -24.31 7.50 -7.89
C THR A 11 -24.11 6.46 -6.80
N TYR A 12 -23.54 6.89 -5.68
CA TYR A 12 -23.29 6.10 -4.48
C TYR A 12 -24.07 6.67 -3.30
N HIS A 13 -24.21 5.90 -2.25
CA HIS A 13 -24.51 6.47 -0.95
C HIS A 13 -23.25 7.09 -0.36
N LYS A 14 -23.35 8.34 0.12
CA LYS A 14 -22.26 9.01 0.82
C LYS A 14 -21.80 8.12 1.97
N ASP A 15 -20.48 7.97 2.12
CA ASP A 15 -19.82 7.16 3.13
C ASP A 15 -20.04 5.64 3.02
N SER A 16 -20.65 5.15 1.93
CA SER A 16 -20.69 3.71 1.66
C SER A 16 -19.30 3.14 1.41
N LYS A 17 -19.14 1.82 1.61
CA LYS A 17 -17.90 1.11 1.30
C LYS A 17 -17.54 1.27 -0.18
N GLU A 18 -18.51 1.14 -1.05
CA GLU A 18 -18.37 1.25 -2.50
C GLU A 18 -17.87 2.64 -2.92
N TYR A 19 -18.40 3.69 -2.32
CA TYR A 19 -17.93 5.06 -2.56
C TYR A 19 -16.47 5.24 -2.11
N ARG A 20 -16.15 4.81 -0.90
CA ARG A 20 -14.77 4.91 -0.38
C ARG A 20 -13.78 4.12 -1.23
N GLN A 21 -14.15 2.93 -1.70
CA GLN A 21 -13.32 2.11 -2.57
C GLN A 21 -13.14 2.74 -3.95
N ALA A 22 -14.20 3.31 -4.53
CA ALA A 22 -14.13 4.03 -5.79
C ALA A 22 -13.18 5.24 -5.69
N LYS A 23 -13.28 6.02 -4.62
CA LYS A 23 -12.34 7.13 -4.35
C LYS A 23 -10.92 6.63 -4.19
N PHE A 24 -10.71 5.61 -3.38
CA PHE A 24 -9.38 5.03 -3.18
C PHE A 24 -8.74 4.64 -4.51
N LYS A 25 -9.44 3.85 -5.32
CA LYS A 25 -8.96 3.40 -6.62
C LYS A 25 -8.57 4.53 -7.56
N ASN A 26 -9.36 5.60 -7.59
CA ASN A 26 -9.19 6.68 -8.55
C ASN A 26 -8.28 7.81 -8.05
N GLU A 27 -8.17 7.99 -6.74
CA GLU A 27 -7.47 9.14 -6.16
C GLU A 27 -6.15 8.80 -5.46
N LEU A 28 -5.85 7.50 -5.22
CA LEU A 28 -4.64 7.10 -4.47
C LEU A 28 -3.36 7.71 -5.07
N SER A 29 -3.24 7.73 -6.40
CA SER A 29 -2.10 8.30 -7.09
C SER A 29 -1.96 9.81 -6.90
N ASN A 30 -2.99 10.49 -6.40
CA ASN A 30 -2.90 11.90 -6.05
C ASN A 30 -2.11 12.15 -4.76
N TYR A 31 -1.94 11.12 -3.93
CA TYR A 31 -1.33 11.24 -2.61
C TYR A 31 -0.10 10.34 -2.45
N PHE A 32 0.00 9.27 -3.23
CA PHE A 32 1.07 8.28 -3.12
C PHE A 32 1.72 7.99 -4.46
N ASN A 33 3.01 7.68 -4.42
CA ASN A 33 3.69 7.11 -5.57
C ASN A 33 3.33 5.62 -5.67
N ILE A 34 2.53 5.26 -6.68
CA ILE A 34 1.98 3.91 -6.85
C ILE A 34 3.08 2.86 -7.09
N GLU A 35 4.10 3.20 -7.87
CA GLU A 35 5.22 2.29 -8.15
C GLU A 35 6.03 2.01 -6.89
N TYR A 36 6.19 3.02 -6.06
CA TYR A 36 6.90 2.87 -4.79
C TYR A 36 6.06 2.08 -3.77
N LEU A 37 4.74 2.30 -3.72
CA LEU A 37 3.83 1.47 -2.91
C LEU A 37 3.91 0.00 -3.32
N ALA A 38 3.92 -0.29 -4.65
CA ALA A 38 4.04 -1.66 -5.14
C ALA A 38 5.39 -2.29 -4.77
N THR A 39 6.47 -1.52 -4.84
CA THR A 39 7.80 -1.97 -4.41
C THR A 39 7.82 -2.28 -2.92
N TYR A 40 7.32 -1.36 -2.10
CA TYR A 40 7.28 -1.54 -0.64
C TYR A 40 6.43 -2.75 -0.25
N PHE A 41 5.23 -2.88 -0.84
CA PHE A 41 4.35 -4.03 -0.63
C PHE A 41 5.09 -5.34 -0.93
N LEU A 42 5.71 -5.42 -2.11
CA LEU A 42 6.42 -6.61 -2.56
C LEU A 42 7.63 -6.94 -1.66
N MET A 43 8.42 -5.94 -1.29
CA MET A 43 9.58 -6.15 -0.42
C MET A 43 9.16 -6.61 0.98
N THR A 44 8.09 -6.06 1.53
CA THR A 44 7.56 -6.52 2.83
C THR A 44 7.01 -7.94 2.79
N GLU A 45 6.48 -8.40 1.63
CA GLU A 45 6.10 -9.80 1.43
C GLU A 45 7.33 -10.71 1.32
N ILE A 46 8.28 -10.37 0.44
CA ILE A 46 9.46 -11.20 0.19
C ILE A 46 10.32 -11.37 1.45
N PHE A 47 10.47 -10.32 2.22
CA PHE A 47 11.27 -10.34 3.45
C PHE A 47 10.46 -10.66 4.70
N GLU A 48 9.18 -10.98 4.54
CA GLU A 48 8.29 -11.32 5.67
C GLU A 48 8.37 -10.28 6.80
N CYS A 49 8.28 -9.00 6.41
CA CYS A 49 8.35 -7.88 7.36
C CYS A 49 7.02 -7.75 8.11
N TYR A 50 6.88 -8.51 9.18
CA TYR A 50 5.66 -8.83 9.91
C TYR A 50 4.75 -7.64 10.23
N ASP A 51 5.28 -6.56 10.75
CA ASP A 51 4.47 -5.42 11.23
C ASP A 51 4.71 -4.11 10.47
N SER A 52 5.48 -4.16 9.35
CA SER A 52 5.86 -2.97 8.58
C SER A 52 4.68 -2.29 7.88
N ARG A 53 3.59 -3.01 7.58
CA ARG A 53 2.41 -2.46 6.93
C ARG A 53 1.30 -2.03 7.87
N GLY A 54 1.42 -2.35 9.13
CA GLY A 54 0.45 -2.00 10.17
C GLY A 54 1.07 -1.10 11.25
N LYS A 55 1.61 -1.72 12.26
CA LYS A 55 2.14 -1.06 13.45
C LYS A 55 3.30 -0.08 13.15
N ASN A 56 4.22 -0.50 12.27
CA ASN A 56 5.42 0.26 11.93
C ASN A 56 5.34 0.92 10.54
N ALA A 57 4.12 1.10 10.00
CA ALA A 57 3.91 1.79 8.74
C ALA A 57 4.20 3.28 8.87
N MET A 58 5.30 3.73 8.30
CA MET A 58 5.70 5.12 8.27
C MET A 58 5.76 5.66 6.85
N PHE A 59 5.47 6.95 6.71
CA PHE A 59 5.45 7.62 5.42
C PHE A 59 6.24 8.93 5.49
N ALA A 60 6.96 9.22 4.42
CA ALA A 60 7.69 10.47 4.25
C ALA A 60 7.32 11.14 2.93
N SER A 61 7.53 12.44 2.86
CA SER A 61 7.45 13.23 1.64
C SER A 61 8.63 14.18 1.57
N TRP A 62 9.11 14.42 0.37
CA TRP A 62 10.24 15.33 0.10
C TRP A 62 9.84 16.81 0.15
N GLY A 63 8.61 17.10 0.49
CA GLY A 63 8.00 18.42 0.45
C GLY A 63 6.87 18.49 -0.56
N PRO A 64 6.29 19.70 -0.74
CA PRO A 64 5.20 19.89 -1.70
C PRO A 64 5.70 19.68 -3.13
N GLN A 65 4.96 18.88 -3.89
CA GLN A 65 5.33 18.47 -5.25
C GLN A 65 4.26 18.82 -6.28
N LYS A 66 3.12 19.35 -5.85
CA LYS A 66 1.97 19.65 -6.69
C LYS A 66 1.40 21.03 -6.43
N GLY A 67 0.87 21.62 -7.48
CA GLY A 67 0.20 22.93 -7.42
C GLY A 67 1.17 24.07 -7.10
N ASN A 68 0.71 25.07 -6.39
CA ASN A 68 1.56 26.17 -5.94
C ASN A 68 2.34 25.76 -4.68
N VAL A 69 3.55 25.25 -4.86
CA VAL A 69 4.40 24.71 -3.79
C VAL A 69 4.83 25.78 -2.77
N GLU A 70 4.90 27.05 -3.17
CA GLU A 70 5.27 28.16 -2.28
C GLU A 70 4.19 28.46 -1.23
N LYS A 71 2.95 28.11 -1.54
CA LYS A 71 1.77 28.34 -0.69
C LYS A 71 1.15 27.02 -0.20
N ALA A 72 1.86 25.92 -0.31
CA ALA A 72 1.34 24.62 0.04
C ALA A 72 1.17 24.49 1.56
N THR A 73 -0.06 24.28 2.01
CA THR A 73 -0.40 24.10 3.43
C THR A 73 -1.13 22.78 3.73
N GLY A 74 -1.51 22.03 2.70
CA GLY A 74 -2.32 20.83 2.85
C GLY A 74 -1.69 19.60 2.20
N ILE A 75 -2.14 18.42 2.64
CA ILE A 75 -1.63 17.12 2.18
C ILE A 75 -1.80 16.91 0.68
N GLN A 76 -2.75 17.60 0.03
CA GLN A 76 -2.99 17.54 -1.41
C GLN A 76 -1.80 18.01 -2.26
N HIS A 77 -0.84 18.70 -1.67
CA HIS A 77 0.37 19.16 -2.34
C HIS A 77 1.53 18.16 -2.25
N TYR A 78 1.38 17.11 -1.48
CA TYR A 78 2.44 16.15 -1.19
C TYR A 78 2.20 14.82 -1.90
N ILE A 79 3.31 14.17 -2.27
CA ILE A 79 3.33 12.75 -2.62
C ILE A 79 4.05 12.01 -1.49
N TRP A 80 3.41 10.97 -1.00
CA TRP A 80 3.89 10.20 0.13
C TRP A 80 4.51 8.88 -0.33
N TYR A 81 5.54 8.49 0.38
CA TYR A 81 6.33 7.28 0.15
C TYR A 81 6.39 6.50 1.46
N PRO A 82 6.07 5.20 1.49
CA PRO A 82 6.36 4.39 2.66
C PRO A 82 7.86 4.26 2.84
N ILE A 83 8.30 4.23 4.08
CA ILE A 83 9.70 4.02 4.43
C ILE A 83 9.84 2.76 5.27
N PHE A 84 10.94 2.04 5.10
CA PHE A 84 11.28 0.90 5.94
C PHE A 84 11.71 1.43 7.31
N TYR A 85 10.97 1.01 8.32
CA TYR A 85 11.21 1.41 9.69
C TYR A 85 10.97 0.19 10.60
N ASP A 86 11.84 0.01 11.59
CA ASP A 86 11.74 -1.05 12.61
C ASP A 86 11.54 -2.44 11.95
N ILE A 87 12.50 -2.82 11.14
CA ILE A 87 12.48 -4.07 10.35
C ILE A 87 13.23 -5.20 11.05
N ASP A 88 13.20 -5.25 12.36
CA ASP A 88 13.86 -6.27 13.17
C ASP A 88 13.12 -7.62 13.14
N THR A 89 11.85 -7.62 12.73
CA THR A 89 11.03 -8.82 12.54
C THR A 89 10.86 -9.15 11.07
N GLN A 90 11.89 -9.74 10.49
CA GLN A 90 11.91 -10.11 9.07
C GLN A 90 12.50 -11.51 8.87
N LEU A 91 12.31 -12.05 7.66
CA LEU A 91 12.83 -13.36 7.26
C LEU A 91 12.43 -14.50 8.22
N GLY A 92 11.18 -14.48 8.66
CA GLY A 92 10.62 -15.49 9.55
C GLY A 92 10.97 -15.30 11.03
N ILE A 93 11.61 -14.18 11.40
CA ILE A 93 11.86 -13.86 12.81
C ILE A 93 10.68 -13.04 13.33
N ASN A 94 10.01 -13.54 14.36
CA ASN A 94 8.94 -12.81 15.03
C ASN A 94 9.44 -11.93 16.19
N ASN A 95 8.55 -11.15 16.79
CA ASN A 95 8.87 -10.26 17.93
C ASN A 95 9.46 -10.96 19.16
N THR A 96 9.46 -12.28 19.21
CA THR A 96 10.09 -13.05 20.30
C THR A 96 11.50 -13.53 19.93
N GLY A 97 11.98 -13.23 18.73
CA GLY A 97 13.25 -13.68 18.20
C GLY A 97 13.26 -15.16 17.79
N ILE A 98 12.10 -15.80 17.77
CA ILE A 98 11.97 -17.21 17.38
C ILE A 98 11.69 -17.26 15.87
N PRO A 99 12.47 -17.99 15.08
CA PRO A 99 12.18 -18.19 13.66
C PRO A 99 10.81 -18.88 13.48
N SER A 100 9.97 -18.30 12.63
CA SER A 100 8.67 -18.86 12.25
C SER A 100 8.49 -18.73 10.76
N PHE A 101 8.81 -19.77 10.02
CA PHE A 101 8.66 -19.81 8.56
C PHE A 101 7.22 -20.08 8.10
N GLU A 102 6.31 -20.30 9.04
CA GLU A 102 4.88 -20.40 8.74
C GLU A 102 4.19 -19.06 8.65
N TYR A 103 4.93 -18.00 8.96
CA TYR A 103 4.39 -16.67 9.01
C TYR A 103 4.69 -15.93 7.71
N TYR A 104 3.67 -15.66 6.95
CA TYR A 104 3.72 -14.74 5.83
C TYR A 104 2.65 -13.66 5.99
N VAL A 105 2.95 -12.52 5.47
CA VAL A 105 2.05 -11.38 5.54
C VAL A 105 1.11 -11.45 4.35
N ASP A 106 0.14 -12.34 4.41
CA ASP A 106 -0.87 -12.42 3.38
C ASP A 106 -2.02 -11.46 3.64
N ALA A 107 -2.03 -10.36 2.99
CA ALA A 107 -3.03 -9.33 3.17
C ALA A 107 -4.41 -9.67 2.62
N THR A 108 -4.74 -10.91 2.33
CA THR A 108 -5.89 -11.07 1.46
C THR A 108 -6.81 -12.23 1.65
N GLU A 109 -6.41 -13.27 2.36
CA GLU A 109 -7.18 -14.49 2.21
C GLU A 109 -8.51 -14.53 2.93
N ASP A 110 -8.70 -13.90 4.05
CA ASP A 110 -9.98 -14.04 4.73
C ASP A 110 -10.51 -12.79 5.46
N GLY A 111 -9.81 -11.67 5.33
CA GLY A 111 -10.16 -10.47 6.08
C GLY A 111 -9.99 -10.61 7.60
N SER A 112 -9.50 -11.72 8.06
CA SER A 112 -9.13 -11.95 9.47
C SER A 112 -7.74 -11.37 9.76
N TYR A 113 -7.47 -10.22 9.13
CA TYR A 113 -6.17 -9.69 9.12
C TYR A 113 -5.65 -9.48 10.44
N SER A 114 -4.56 -10.03 10.50
CA SER A 114 -3.66 -9.68 11.55
C SER A 114 -3.71 -8.16 11.74
N THR A 115 -3.72 -7.72 12.96
CA THR A 115 -3.59 -6.32 13.38
C THR A 115 -2.41 -5.60 12.72
N ASN A 116 -1.69 -6.26 11.85
CA ASN A 116 -0.48 -5.82 11.20
C ASN A 116 -0.69 -5.21 9.81
N ASP A 117 -1.89 -5.38 9.23
CA ASP A 117 -2.21 -4.72 7.98
C ASP A 117 -3.23 -3.59 8.17
N SER A 118 -3.11 -2.59 7.34
CA SER A 118 -4.00 -1.45 7.34
C SER A 118 -4.98 -1.50 6.17
N VAL A 119 -6.06 -0.73 6.30
CA VAL A 119 -7.04 -0.52 5.21
C VAL A 119 -6.35 -0.02 3.93
N LEU A 120 -5.27 0.76 4.06
CA LEU A 120 -4.46 1.21 2.92
C LEU A 120 -3.93 0.02 2.13
N TRP A 121 -3.24 -0.91 2.80
CA TRP A 121 -2.56 -2.01 2.13
C TRP A 121 -3.52 -3.06 1.60
N ASN A 122 -4.60 -3.34 2.32
CA ASN A 122 -5.66 -4.24 1.85
C ASN A 122 -6.34 -3.71 0.57
N ASN A 123 -6.68 -2.42 0.55
CA ASN A 123 -7.23 -1.80 -0.64
C ASN A 123 -6.18 -1.68 -1.76
N PHE A 124 -4.92 -1.42 -1.43
CA PHE A 124 -3.85 -1.36 -2.42
C PHE A 124 -3.70 -2.71 -3.13
N TYR A 125 -3.61 -3.80 -2.40
CA TYR A 125 -3.57 -5.13 -2.98
C TYR A 125 -4.82 -5.40 -3.84
N THR A 126 -6.00 -5.11 -3.31
CA THR A 126 -7.26 -5.37 -4.02
C THR A 126 -7.35 -4.65 -5.36
N PHE A 127 -6.97 -3.37 -5.40
CA PHE A 127 -7.20 -2.53 -6.59
C PHE A 127 -5.96 -2.32 -7.46
N PHE A 128 -4.77 -2.60 -6.96
CA PHE A 128 -3.50 -2.38 -7.64
C PHE A 128 -2.64 -3.65 -7.77
N LYS A 129 -3.26 -4.84 -7.64
CA LYS A 129 -2.58 -6.14 -7.76
C LYS A 129 -1.73 -6.24 -9.04
N SER A 130 -2.23 -5.73 -10.16
CA SER A 130 -1.47 -5.73 -11.41
C SER A 130 -0.15 -4.98 -11.28
N LYS A 131 -0.13 -3.85 -10.58
CA LYS A 131 1.09 -3.07 -10.34
C LYS A 131 2.10 -3.83 -9.48
N ILE A 132 1.62 -4.58 -8.49
CA ILE A 132 2.47 -5.45 -7.66
C ILE A 132 3.08 -6.56 -8.53
N VAL A 133 2.26 -7.22 -9.35
CA VAL A 133 2.72 -8.28 -10.26
C VAL A 133 3.71 -7.75 -11.29
N ASP A 134 3.46 -6.59 -11.87
CA ASP A 134 4.36 -5.97 -12.83
C ASP A 134 5.71 -5.63 -12.16
N LYS A 135 5.67 -5.12 -10.93
CA LYS A 135 6.88 -4.85 -10.15
C LYS A 135 7.65 -6.13 -9.83
N TYR A 136 6.95 -7.20 -9.44
CA TYR A 136 7.57 -8.50 -9.23
C TYR A 136 8.29 -8.99 -10.49
N LYS A 137 7.63 -8.95 -11.64
CA LYS A 137 8.24 -9.35 -12.92
C LYS A 137 9.45 -8.49 -13.29
N GLN A 138 9.39 -7.20 -13.00
CA GLN A 138 10.49 -6.27 -13.21
C GLN A 138 11.71 -6.63 -12.36
N LEU A 139 11.49 -6.97 -11.08
CA LEU A 139 12.57 -7.29 -10.13
C LEU A 139 13.16 -8.68 -10.35
N MET A 140 12.32 -9.65 -10.69
CA MET A 140 12.74 -11.04 -10.89
C MET A 140 13.31 -11.33 -12.28
N GLY A 141 13.30 -10.34 -13.16
CA GLY A 141 13.73 -10.51 -14.54
C GLY A 141 12.71 -11.24 -15.41
N LYS A 142 13.06 -11.47 -16.66
CA LYS A 142 12.21 -12.23 -17.59
C LYS A 142 12.26 -13.72 -17.24
N PRO A 143 11.17 -14.47 -17.46
CA PRO A 143 11.10 -15.91 -17.15
C PRO A 143 12.20 -16.78 -17.77
N ASN A 144 12.96 -16.26 -18.71
CA ASN A 144 13.99 -16.99 -19.45
C ASN A 144 15.43 -16.71 -18.97
N GLY A 145 15.59 -16.15 -17.76
CA GLY A 145 16.94 -16.00 -17.16
C GLY A 145 17.83 -14.94 -17.81
N SER A 146 17.31 -14.10 -18.68
CA SER A 146 18.05 -12.92 -19.12
C SER A 146 17.86 -11.81 -18.08
N TYR A 147 18.87 -11.63 -17.24
CA TYR A 147 19.04 -10.42 -16.45
C TYR A 147 19.61 -9.36 -17.40
N ASP A 148 18.94 -8.25 -17.56
CA ASP A 148 19.49 -7.08 -18.22
C ASP A 148 20.53 -6.41 -17.30
#